data_6066e2cff534e467b25e84ad75972626
#
_entry.id   6066e2cff534e467b25e84ad75972626
#
_cell.length_a   1.000
_cell.length_b   1.000
_cell.length_c   1.000
_cell.angle_alpha   90.00
_cell.angle_beta   90.00
_cell.angle_gamma   90.00
#
_symmetry.space_group_name_H-M   'P 1'
#
loop_
_entity.id
_entity.type
_entity.pdbx_description
1 polymer ?
#
loop_
_entity_poly.entity_id
_entity_poly.type
_entity_poly.pdbx_seq_one_letter_code
_entity_poly.pdbx_strand_id
1 'polypeptide(L)'
;MNLIFFLYSATVDISNYTIKDIPGSSGRLDVISRCILAALLGGNENGFDKQIQVWVFLNKYGTFVLDSKLLSYETFPKNELMLTDYFVDWIRKTISKNGLENNPLRAGKHFEKGIIATLKELLKFDYKVYILHEQGENFFKYQDLITRERKIVFIVGNQIGDIMKLEEIKLLNIPKVSLGNRSYLASSVIRLIKLNFSSVI
;
A
#
# COMPACT_ATOMS: atom_id res chain seq x y z
N MET A 1 -13.10 11.89 -3.72
CA MET A 1 -11.66 11.93 -3.38
C MET A 1 -11.04 10.57 -3.69
N ASN A 2 -9.81 10.50 -4.19
CA ASN A 2 -9.08 9.25 -4.37
C ASN A 2 -7.87 9.26 -3.43
N LEU A 3 -7.89 8.37 -2.45
CA LEU A 3 -6.79 8.17 -1.51
C LEU A 3 -6.03 6.90 -1.89
N ILE A 4 -4.75 7.04 -2.16
CA ILE A 4 -3.89 5.94 -2.59
C ILE A 4 -2.75 5.74 -1.59
N PHE A 5 -2.57 4.52 -1.14
CA PHE A 5 -1.40 4.12 -0.36
C PHE A 5 -0.42 3.35 -1.24
N PHE A 6 0.80 3.83 -1.32
CA PHE A 6 1.92 3.14 -1.96
C PHE A 6 2.71 2.39 -0.92
N LEU A 7 2.83 1.07 -1.10
CA LEU A 7 3.64 0.18 -0.29
C LEU A 7 4.79 -0.32 -1.16
N TYR A 8 6.02 -0.09 -0.75
CA TYR A 8 7.20 -0.55 -1.47
C TYR A 8 7.95 -1.61 -0.66
N SER A 9 8.37 -2.68 -1.31
CA SER A 9 9.26 -3.68 -0.72
C SER A 9 10.32 -4.15 -1.72
N ALA A 10 11.58 -4.03 -1.31
CA ALA A 10 12.71 -4.59 -2.04
C ALA A 10 13.02 -6.04 -1.62
N THR A 11 12.46 -6.52 -0.51
CA THR A 11 12.86 -7.76 0.15
C THR A 11 11.89 -8.92 -0.03
N VAL A 12 10.66 -8.65 -0.49
CA VAL A 12 9.68 -9.73 -0.70
C VAL A 12 10.21 -10.73 -1.70
N ASP A 13 10.32 -11.98 -1.24
CA ASP A 13 10.68 -13.14 -2.03
C ASP A 13 9.85 -14.35 -1.59
N ILE A 14 9.07 -14.91 -2.50
CA ILE A 14 8.19 -16.06 -2.23
C ILE A 14 8.76 -17.39 -2.70
N SER A 15 10.04 -17.44 -3.10
CA SER A 15 10.67 -18.66 -3.64
C SER A 15 10.62 -19.81 -2.65
N ASN A 16 10.81 -19.51 -1.35
CA ASN A 16 10.79 -20.51 -0.26
C ASN A 16 9.57 -20.33 0.65
N TYR A 17 8.49 -19.70 0.16
CA TYR A 17 7.33 -19.40 0.98
C TYR A 17 6.71 -20.63 1.61
N THR A 18 6.49 -20.55 2.92
CA THR A 18 5.70 -21.49 3.70
C THR A 18 4.77 -20.73 4.66
N ILE A 19 3.52 -21.19 4.77
CA ILE A 19 2.53 -20.63 5.69
C ILE A 19 2.92 -20.83 7.17
N LYS A 20 3.82 -21.77 7.46
CA LYS A 20 4.31 -22.07 8.82
C LYS A 20 5.29 -20.99 9.33
N ASP A 21 5.96 -20.30 8.43
CA ASP A 21 6.89 -19.20 8.77
C ASP A 21 6.78 -18.09 7.72
N ILE A 22 5.69 -17.35 7.75
CA ILE A 22 5.46 -16.27 6.79
C ILE A 22 6.55 -15.20 6.85
N PRO A 23 6.93 -14.64 8.03
CA PRO A 23 7.94 -13.59 8.08
C PRO A 23 9.30 -14.00 7.53
N GLY A 24 9.76 -15.21 7.87
CA GLY A 24 11.08 -15.71 7.44
C GLY A 24 11.11 -16.20 6.00
N SER A 25 9.99 -16.69 5.46
CA SER A 25 9.92 -17.33 4.14
C SER A 25 9.37 -16.44 3.02
N SER A 26 8.87 -15.23 3.34
CA SER A 26 8.23 -14.32 2.36
C SER A 26 8.95 -12.98 2.18
N GLY A 27 10.06 -12.74 2.88
CA GLY A 27 10.72 -11.43 2.88
C GLY A 27 9.82 -10.31 3.41
N ARG A 28 9.00 -10.62 4.42
CA ARG A 28 8.09 -9.72 5.14
C ARG A 28 6.84 -9.29 4.35
N LEU A 29 6.31 -10.20 3.52
CA LEU A 29 5.02 -9.98 2.88
C LEU A 29 3.86 -9.86 3.90
N ASP A 30 4.02 -10.41 5.11
CA ASP A 30 3.15 -10.23 6.27
C ASP A 30 2.90 -8.73 6.58
N VAL A 31 3.96 -7.93 6.58
CA VAL A 31 3.85 -6.48 6.82
C VAL A 31 3.04 -5.79 5.74
N ILE A 32 3.26 -6.17 4.47
CA ILE A 32 2.48 -5.65 3.34
C ILE A 32 1.00 -6.02 3.50
N SER A 33 0.70 -7.28 3.81
CA SER A 33 -0.69 -7.74 4.05
C SER A 33 -1.37 -6.98 5.19
N ARG A 34 -0.67 -6.76 6.29
CA ARG A 34 -1.15 -5.94 7.42
C ARG A 34 -1.44 -4.51 7.00
N CYS A 35 -0.62 -3.91 6.16
CA CYS A 35 -0.83 -2.57 5.61
C CYS A 35 -2.04 -2.53 4.66
N ILE A 36 -2.22 -3.55 3.81
CA ILE A 36 -3.40 -3.67 2.95
C ILE A 36 -4.69 -3.75 3.78
N LEU A 37 -4.71 -4.60 4.82
CA LEU A 37 -5.85 -4.69 5.74
C LEU A 37 -6.14 -3.36 6.42
N ALA A 38 -5.10 -2.67 6.92
CA ALA A 38 -5.24 -1.37 7.57
C ALA A 38 -5.78 -0.30 6.61
N ALA A 39 -5.43 -0.36 5.34
CA ALA A 39 -5.88 0.58 4.34
C ALA A 39 -7.32 0.31 3.88
N LEU A 40 -7.65 -0.93 3.55
CA LEU A 40 -8.92 -1.26 2.90
C LEU A 40 -10.07 -1.47 3.89
N LEU A 41 -9.83 -2.13 5.03
CA LEU A 41 -10.90 -2.41 6.00
C LEU A 41 -11.37 -1.13 6.67
N GLY A 42 -12.67 -0.90 6.63
CA GLY A 42 -13.33 0.25 7.24
C GLY A 42 -13.41 0.18 8.76
N GLY A 43 -13.65 1.34 9.39
CA GLY A 43 -13.98 1.42 10.81
C GLY A 43 -15.36 0.87 11.14
N ASN A 44 -16.26 0.77 10.17
CA ASN A 44 -17.56 0.13 10.30
C ASN A 44 -17.42 -1.37 9.99
N GLU A 45 -18.08 -2.22 10.80
CA GLU A 45 -17.89 -3.67 10.84
C GLU A 45 -18.17 -4.42 9.51
N ASN A 46 -18.81 -3.79 8.51
CA ASN A 46 -19.37 -4.47 7.34
C ASN A 46 -18.96 -3.87 5.99
N GLY A 47 -17.75 -3.36 5.84
CA GLY A 47 -17.37 -2.80 4.55
C GLY A 47 -15.91 -2.38 4.40
N PHE A 48 -15.56 -2.05 3.18
CA PHE A 48 -14.34 -1.30 2.89
C PHE A 48 -14.58 0.19 3.04
N ASP A 49 -13.54 0.93 3.42
CA ASP A 49 -13.53 2.37 3.22
C ASP A 49 -13.59 2.67 1.73
N LYS A 50 -14.52 3.55 1.34
CA LYS A 50 -14.75 3.87 -0.06
C LYS A 50 -13.61 4.70 -0.63
N GLN A 51 -13.32 4.50 -1.92
CA GLN A 51 -12.35 5.31 -2.68
C GLN A 51 -10.89 5.20 -2.20
N ILE A 52 -10.52 4.07 -1.59
CA ILE A 52 -9.14 3.75 -1.24
C ILE A 52 -8.55 2.77 -2.23
N GLN A 53 -7.33 3.06 -2.67
CA GLN A 53 -6.51 2.12 -3.42
C GLN A 53 -5.22 1.82 -2.67
N VAL A 54 -4.74 0.60 -2.78
CA VAL A 54 -3.43 0.19 -2.31
C VAL A 54 -2.61 -0.31 -3.50
N TRP A 55 -1.48 0.32 -3.73
CA TRP A 55 -0.54 -0.06 -4.77
C TRP A 55 0.71 -0.64 -4.11
N VAL A 56 0.95 -1.92 -4.35
CA VAL A 56 2.08 -2.67 -3.77
C VAL A 56 3.15 -2.84 -4.83
N PHE A 57 4.30 -2.24 -4.61
CA PHE A 57 5.46 -2.32 -5.48
C PHE A 57 6.45 -3.35 -4.91
N LEU A 58 6.55 -4.49 -5.57
CA LEU A 58 7.48 -5.56 -5.24
C LEU A 58 8.60 -5.60 -6.27
N ASN A 59 9.82 -5.35 -5.84
CA ASN A 59 10.97 -5.19 -6.75
C ASN A 59 11.13 -6.38 -7.71
N LYS A 60 10.86 -7.60 -7.22
CA LYS A 60 11.00 -8.85 -7.97
C LYS A 60 9.76 -9.21 -8.80
N TYR A 61 8.58 -8.69 -8.45
CA TYR A 61 7.30 -9.20 -8.96
C TYR A 61 6.40 -8.15 -9.62
N GLY A 62 6.87 -6.88 -9.69
CA GLY A 62 6.08 -5.80 -10.27
C GLY A 62 5.11 -5.14 -9.29
N THR A 63 4.06 -4.56 -9.82
CA THR A 63 3.10 -3.73 -9.07
C THR A 63 1.72 -4.38 -9.04
N PHE A 64 1.17 -4.50 -7.85
CA PHE A 64 -0.15 -5.05 -7.59
C PHE A 64 -1.06 -3.94 -7.06
N VAL A 65 -2.25 -3.79 -7.64
CA VAL A 65 -3.20 -2.73 -7.30
C VAL A 65 -4.50 -3.35 -6.79
N LEU A 66 -4.88 -2.95 -5.59
CA LEU A 66 -6.14 -3.31 -4.95
C LEU A 66 -7.00 -2.04 -4.83
N ASP A 67 -8.21 -2.07 -5.37
CA ASP A 67 -9.17 -0.96 -5.32
C ASP A 67 -10.39 -1.39 -4.51
N SER A 68 -10.69 -0.68 -3.43
CA SER A 68 -11.82 -0.97 -2.55
C SER A 68 -13.17 -1.03 -3.28
N LYS A 69 -13.30 -0.34 -4.42
CA LYS A 69 -14.53 -0.33 -5.23
C LYS A 69 -14.74 -1.61 -6.03
N LEU A 70 -13.68 -2.35 -6.32
CA LEU A 70 -13.71 -3.52 -7.19
C LEU A 70 -13.70 -4.84 -6.42
N LEU A 71 -13.22 -4.81 -5.18
CA LEU A 71 -13.13 -5.99 -4.31
C LEU A 71 -14.47 -6.32 -3.68
N SER A 72 -14.76 -7.63 -3.51
CA SER A 72 -15.91 -8.10 -2.73
C SER A 72 -15.53 -8.22 -1.26
N TYR A 73 -16.22 -7.50 -0.38
CA TYR A 73 -15.95 -7.52 1.05
C TYR A 73 -16.21 -8.90 1.68
N GLU A 74 -17.26 -9.60 1.23
CA GLU A 74 -17.63 -10.91 1.75
C GLU A 74 -16.52 -11.95 1.57
N THR A 75 -15.88 -11.95 0.41
CA THR A 75 -14.83 -12.93 0.06
C THR A 75 -13.43 -12.47 0.41
N PHE A 76 -13.24 -11.17 0.67
CA PHE A 76 -11.91 -10.61 0.97
C PHE A 76 -11.35 -11.16 2.28
N PRO A 77 -10.08 -11.61 2.34
CA PRO A 77 -9.43 -12.10 3.55
C PRO A 77 -9.31 -10.99 4.59
N LYS A 78 -9.82 -11.22 5.80
CA LYS A 78 -9.87 -10.22 6.88
C LYS A 78 -8.77 -10.41 7.94
N ASN A 79 -7.86 -11.33 7.74
CA ASN A 79 -6.71 -11.53 8.60
C ASN A 79 -5.41 -11.63 7.76
N GLU A 80 -4.31 -11.34 8.42
CA GLU A 80 -2.98 -11.23 7.82
C GLU A 80 -2.52 -12.53 7.18
N LEU A 81 -2.73 -13.65 7.85
CA LEU A 81 -2.31 -14.97 7.37
C LEU A 81 -3.00 -15.34 6.05
N MET A 82 -4.32 -15.28 6.02
CA MET A 82 -5.10 -15.61 4.83
C MET A 82 -4.81 -14.64 3.67
N LEU A 83 -4.72 -13.34 3.98
CA LEU A 83 -4.41 -12.35 2.94
C LEU A 83 -3.02 -12.60 2.34
N THR A 84 -2.03 -12.92 3.17
CA THR A 84 -0.67 -13.22 2.69
C THR A 84 -0.68 -14.45 1.79
N ASP A 85 -1.37 -15.52 2.18
CA ASP A 85 -1.43 -16.75 1.40
C ASP A 85 -2.09 -16.54 0.02
N TYR A 86 -3.24 -15.85 -0.02
CA TYR A 86 -3.89 -15.48 -1.28
C TYR A 86 -3.06 -14.52 -2.13
N PHE A 87 -2.27 -13.64 -1.51
CA PHE A 87 -1.40 -12.74 -2.23
C PHE A 87 -0.20 -13.48 -2.83
N VAL A 88 0.35 -14.47 -2.13
CA VAL A 88 1.36 -15.40 -2.68
C VAL A 88 0.80 -16.18 -3.87
N ASP A 89 -0.43 -16.71 -3.76
CA ASP A 89 -1.09 -17.37 -4.90
C ASP A 89 -1.24 -16.42 -6.08
N TRP A 90 -1.63 -15.17 -5.85
CA TRP A 90 -1.71 -14.15 -6.90
C TRP A 90 -0.35 -13.91 -7.57
N ILE A 91 0.72 -13.73 -6.80
CA ILE A 91 2.07 -13.55 -7.35
C ILE A 91 2.48 -14.77 -8.20
N ARG A 92 2.26 -15.99 -7.70
CA ARG A 92 2.58 -17.23 -8.44
C ARG A 92 1.82 -17.36 -9.75
N LYS A 93 0.53 -17.06 -9.74
CA LYS A 93 -0.32 -17.09 -10.93
C LYS A 93 0.06 -16.01 -11.94
N THR A 94 0.46 -14.85 -11.48
CA THR A 94 1.01 -13.80 -12.33
C THR A 94 2.27 -14.27 -13.07
N ILE A 95 3.21 -14.90 -12.36
CA ILE A 95 4.44 -15.43 -12.96
C ILE A 95 4.13 -16.55 -13.96
N SER A 96 3.24 -17.47 -13.62
CA SER A 96 2.85 -18.60 -14.48
C SER A 96 1.83 -18.24 -15.56
N LYS A 97 1.36 -16.98 -15.59
CA LYS A 97 0.30 -16.49 -16.49
C LYS A 97 -1.01 -17.28 -16.40
N ASN A 98 -1.30 -17.83 -15.24
CA ASN A 98 -2.53 -18.55 -14.95
C ASN A 98 -3.62 -17.59 -14.45
N GLY A 99 -4.88 -17.98 -14.61
CA GLY A 99 -6.03 -17.20 -14.15
C GLY A 99 -6.19 -17.19 -12.63
N LEU A 100 -6.94 -16.20 -12.14
CA LEU A 100 -7.20 -15.95 -10.72
C LEU A 100 -8.64 -16.26 -10.30
N GLU A 101 -9.36 -17.13 -11.02
CA GLU A 101 -10.81 -17.33 -10.89
C GLU A 101 -11.23 -17.63 -9.45
N ASN A 102 -10.44 -18.43 -8.73
CA ASN A 102 -10.74 -18.84 -7.36
C ASN A 102 -10.03 -18.00 -6.30
N ASN A 103 -9.32 -16.93 -6.68
CA ASN A 103 -8.63 -16.08 -5.73
C ASN A 103 -9.52 -14.88 -5.35
N PRO A 104 -9.75 -14.60 -4.04
CA PRO A 104 -10.56 -13.45 -3.62
C PRO A 104 -9.98 -12.09 -4.04
N LEU A 105 -8.70 -12.05 -4.41
CA LEU A 105 -8.02 -10.84 -4.91
C LEU A 105 -8.11 -10.69 -6.45
N ARG A 106 -8.89 -11.52 -7.15
CA ARG A 106 -9.00 -11.57 -8.62
C ARG A 106 -9.40 -10.25 -9.28
N ALA A 107 -10.06 -9.36 -8.56
CA ALA A 107 -10.43 -8.02 -9.06
C ALA A 107 -9.24 -7.03 -9.00
N GLY A 108 -8.14 -7.41 -8.38
CA GLY A 108 -6.91 -6.64 -8.39
C GLY A 108 -6.24 -6.63 -9.77
N LYS A 109 -5.35 -5.67 -9.97
CA LYS A 109 -4.61 -5.50 -11.23
C LYS A 109 -3.12 -5.69 -11.00
N HIS A 110 -2.42 -6.24 -11.98
CA HIS A 110 -0.97 -6.36 -11.98
C HIS A 110 -0.36 -5.61 -13.15
N PHE A 111 0.79 -4.97 -12.92
CA PHE A 111 1.58 -4.25 -13.92
C PHE A 111 3.07 -4.50 -13.67
N GLU A 112 3.87 -4.54 -14.73
CA GLU A 112 5.34 -4.62 -14.63
C GLU A 112 5.99 -3.27 -14.29
N LYS A 113 5.22 -2.19 -14.31
CA LYS A 113 5.69 -0.83 -14.08
C LYS A 113 6.13 -0.61 -12.63
N GLY A 114 7.35 -0.14 -12.43
CA GLY A 114 7.90 0.15 -11.10
C GLY A 114 7.41 1.47 -10.51
N ILE A 115 7.73 1.69 -9.23
CA ILE A 115 7.27 2.84 -8.45
C ILE A 115 7.70 4.20 -9.05
N ILE A 116 8.94 4.32 -9.54
CA ILE A 116 9.47 5.58 -10.09
C ILE A 116 8.68 6.02 -11.33
N ALA A 117 8.47 5.09 -12.27
CA ALA A 117 7.72 5.38 -13.47
C ALA A 117 6.26 5.74 -13.16
N THR A 118 5.68 5.07 -12.18
CA THR A 118 4.32 5.34 -11.69
C THR A 118 4.22 6.72 -11.04
N LEU A 119 5.17 7.09 -10.17
CA LEU A 119 5.19 8.41 -9.54
C LEU A 119 5.31 9.53 -10.55
N LYS A 120 6.24 9.41 -11.52
CA LYS A 120 6.39 10.39 -12.60
C LYS A 120 5.10 10.61 -13.39
N GLU A 121 4.34 9.56 -13.61
CA GLU A 121 3.05 9.64 -14.29
C GLU A 121 1.99 10.31 -13.43
N LEU A 122 1.84 9.90 -12.17
CA LEU A 122 0.83 10.48 -11.28
C LEU A 122 1.06 11.96 -11.01
N LEU A 123 2.32 12.39 -10.89
CA LEU A 123 2.67 13.80 -10.76
C LEU A 123 2.24 14.62 -11.99
N LYS A 124 2.30 14.05 -13.21
CA LYS A 124 1.80 14.69 -14.43
C LYS A 124 0.26 14.82 -14.44
N PHE A 125 -0.45 13.94 -13.74
CA PHE A 125 -1.91 13.95 -13.60
C PHE A 125 -2.41 14.68 -12.36
N ASP A 126 -1.56 15.55 -11.79
CA ASP A 126 -1.88 16.41 -10.64
C ASP A 126 -2.23 15.65 -9.35
N TYR A 127 -1.66 14.48 -9.14
CA TYR A 127 -1.71 13.82 -7.85
C TYR A 127 -0.77 14.54 -6.87
N LYS A 128 -1.27 14.81 -5.67
CA LYS A 128 -0.45 15.28 -4.56
C LYS A 128 0.16 14.07 -3.87
N VAL A 129 1.48 13.98 -3.91
CA VAL A 129 2.23 12.85 -3.37
C VAL A 129 2.97 13.27 -2.12
N TYR A 130 2.88 12.48 -1.06
CA TYR A 130 3.58 12.69 0.21
C TYR A 130 4.31 11.42 0.63
N ILE A 131 5.53 11.57 1.16
CA ILE A 131 6.26 10.47 1.80
C ILE A 131 6.02 10.54 3.30
N LEU A 132 5.51 9.46 3.89
CA LEU A 132 5.37 9.34 5.33
C LEU A 132 6.72 8.99 5.95
N HIS A 133 7.30 9.93 6.70
CA HIS A 133 8.64 9.82 7.26
C HIS A 133 8.75 10.54 8.60
N GLU A 134 9.48 9.96 9.57
CA GLU A 134 9.60 10.51 10.93
C GLU A 134 10.18 11.94 10.96
N GLN A 135 11.11 12.23 10.04
CA GLN A 135 11.75 13.55 9.89
C GLN A 135 10.98 14.48 8.92
N GLY A 136 9.75 14.16 8.57
CA GLY A 136 8.91 15.01 7.74
C GLY A 136 8.34 16.19 8.52
N GLU A 137 7.70 17.11 7.77
CA GLU A 137 6.93 18.17 8.39
C GLU A 137 5.68 17.61 9.08
N ASN A 138 5.24 18.26 10.16
CA ASN A 138 4.10 17.79 10.92
C ASN A 138 2.83 17.81 10.07
N PHE A 139 2.27 16.63 9.77
CA PHE A 139 1.05 16.45 9.00
C PHE A 139 -0.12 17.32 9.50
N PHE A 140 -0.28 17.41 10.83
CA PHE A 140 -1.41 18.14 11.44
C PHE A 140 -1.37 19.66 11.20
N LYS A 141 -0.21 20.22 10.86
CA LYS A 141 -0.12 21.64 10.45
C LYS A 141 -0.75 21.89 9.07
N TYR A 142 -0.76 20.89 8.22
CA TYR A 142 -1.21 20.97 6.82
C TYR A 142 -2.45 20.12 6.56
N GLN A 143 -3.02 19.50 7.60
CA GLN A 143 -4.12 18.57 7.50
C GLN A 143 -5.27 19.16 6.66
N ASP A 144 -5.72 20.37 6.95
CA ASP A 144 -6.82 21.02 6.25
C ASP A 144 -6.55 21.26 4.76
N LEU A 145 -5.30 21.51 4.39
CA LEU A 145 -4.89 21.65 3.00
C LEU A 145 -4.85 20.29 2.31
N ILE A 146 -4.24 19.32 2.96
CA ILE A 146 -4.07 17.97 2.41
C ILE A 146 -5.43 17.29 2.23
N THR A 147 -6.34 17.41 3.20
CA THR A 147 -7.65 16.75 3.16
C THR A 147 -8.61 17.34 2.11
N ARG A 148 -8.36 18.55 1.63
CA ARG A 148 -9.12 19.17 0.53
C ARG A 148 -8.71 18.68 -0.85
N GLU A 149 -7.57 18.04 -0.98
CA GLU A 149 -7.09 17.52 -2.25
C GLU A 149 -7.94 16.33 -2.72
N ARG A 150 -8.19 16.26 -4.03
CA ARG A 150 -9.05 15.20 -4.60
C ARG A 150 -8.27 13.94 -4.98
N LYS A 151 -6.96 14.06 -5.20
CA LYS A 151 -6.08 12.99 -5.69
C LYS A 151 -4.81 12.97 -4.82
N ILE A 152 -4.77 12.06 -3.87
CA ILE A 152 -3.69 12.01 -2.88
C ILE A 152 -3.03 10.65 -2.90
N VAL A 153 -1.72 10.66 -2.82
CA VAL A 153 -0.88 9.45 -2.65
C VAL A 153 -0.03 9.62 -1.40
N PHE A 154 -0.11 8.65 -0.51
CA PHE A 154 0.85 8.51 0.57
C PHE A 154 1.77 7.33 0.31
N ILE A 155 3.07 7.59 0.26
CA ILE A 155 4.09 6.56 0.21
C ILE A 155 4.41 6.16 1.66
N VAL A 156 4.14 4.90 1.98
CA VAL A 156 4.39 4.33 3.30
C VAL A 156 5.66 3.50 3.23
N GLY A 157 6.70 3.95 3.91
CA GLY A 157 7.94 3.20 4.03
C GLY A 157 7.79 1.95 4.89
N ASN A 158 8.59 0.93 4.61
CA ASN A 158 8.83 -0.15 5.56
C ASN A 158 10.27 -0.08 6.09
N GLN A 159 10.51 -0.67 7.24
CA GLN A 159 11.82 -0.62 7.92
C GLN A 159 12.96 -1.30 7.15
N ILE A 160 12.66 -2.16 6.19
CA ILE A 160 13.66 -3.04 5.55
C ILE A 160 13.97 -2.64 4.10
N GLY A 161 13.08 -1.93 3.42
CA GLY A 161 13.29 -1.48 2.04
C GLY A 161 13.07 0.02 1.95
N ASP A 162 14.00 0.80 2.46
CA ASP A 162 13.87 2.24 2.49
C ASP A 162 13.81 2.82 1.08
N ILE A 163 12.61 3.20 0.68
CA ILE A 163 12.37 3.87 -0.60
C ILE A 163 13.23 5.13 -0.75
N MET A 164 13.63 5.74 0.37
CA MET A 164 14.50 6.93 0.40
C MET A 164 15.94 6.63 -0.04
N LYS A 165 16.33 5.34 -0.14
CA LYS A 165 17.63 4.94 -0.71
C LYS A 165 17.65 4.99 -2.22
N LEU A 166 16.48 5.08 -2.88
CA LEU A 166 16.41 5.24 -4.32
C LEU A 166 16.74 6.68 -4.69
N GLU A 167 17.85 6.90 -5.40
CA GLU A 167 18.29 8.24 -5.81
C GLU A 167 17.22 8.96 -6.64
N GLU A 168 16.49 8.23 -7.47
CA GLU A 168 15.41 8.80 -8.28
C GLU A 168 14.28 9.38 -7.44
N ILE A 169 14.00 8.82 -6.26
CA ILE A 169 12.99 9.37 -5.34
C ILE A 169 13.44 10.71 -4.78
N LYS A 170 14.72 10.85 -4.46
CA LYS A 170 15.27 12.12 -3.98
C LYS A 170 15.15 13.22 -5.03
N LEU A 171 15.38 12.87 -6.31
CA LEU A 171 15.25 13.81 -7.44
C LEU A 171 13.81 14.28 -7.70
N LEU A 172 12.80 13.55 -7.26
CA LEU A 172 11.40 13.96 -7.41
C LEU A 172 10.95 15.04 -6.44
N ASN A 173 11.78 15.38 -5.44
CA ASN A 173 11.49 16.41 -4.42
C ASN A 173 10.11 16.26 -3.77
N ILE A 174 9.66 15.03 -3.52
CA ILE A 174 8.38 14.75 -2.92
C ILE A 174 8.39 15.20 -1.45
N PRO A 175 7.41 16.00 -0.99
CA PRO A 175 7.34 16.45 0.39
C PRO A 175 7.20 15.29 1.36
N LYS A 176 7.92 15.38 2.49
CA LYS A 176 7.84 14.43 3.59
C LYS A 176 6.90 14.97 4.65
N VAL A 177 6.02 14.11 5.16
CA VAL A 177 5.12 14.44 6.27
C VAL A 177 5.25 13.42 7.40
N SER A 178 5.15 13.89 8.63
CA SER A 178 5.30 13.12 9.86
C SER A 178 4.01 13.17 10.69
N LEU A 179 3.63 12.06 11.29
CA LEU A 179 2.53 11.98 12.25
C LEU A 179 2.99 12.19 13.71
N GLY A 180 4.21 12.64 13.90
CA GLY A 180 4.82 12.91 15.21
C GLY A 180 6.22 12.32 15.33
N ASN A 181 6.85 12.53 16.49
CA ASN A 181 8.25 12.19 16.75
C ASN A 181 8.49 10.72 17.15
N ARG A 182 7.46 9.87 17.01
CA ARG A 182 7.57 8.43 17.35
C ARG A 182 7.59 7.60 16.08
N SER A 183 8.37 6.52 16.13
CA SER A 183 8.29 5.49 15.11
C SER A 183 7.02 4.67 15.29
N TYR A 184 6.21 4.60 14.26
CA TYR A 184 4.99 3.82 14.23
C TYR A 184 5.12 2.66 13.22
N LEU A 185 4.40 1.58 13.48
CA LEU A 185 4.23 0.53 12.47
C LEU A 185 3.53 1.11 11.23
N ALA A 186 3.96 0.71 10.04
CA ALA A 186 3.40 1.18 8.76
C ALA A 186 1.86 1.07 8.71
N SER A 187 1.30 -0.04 9.21
CA SER A 187 -0.16 -0.23 9.31
C SER A 187 -0.84 0.74 10.27
N SER A 188 -0.17 1.14 11.36
CA SER A 188 -0.69 2.15 12.28
C SER A 188 -0.68 3.54 11.67
N VAL A 189 0.38 3.87 10.92
CA VAL A 189 0.47 5.12 10.14
C VAL A 189 -0.69 5.23 9.16
N ILE A 190 -0.99 4.15 8.41
CA ILE A 190 -2.12 4.12 7.47
C ILE A 190 -3.44 4.39 8.20
N ARG A 191 -3.69 3.73 9.34
CA ARG A 191 -4.92 3.95 10.14
C ARG A 191 -5.04 5.39 10.64
N LEU A 192 -3.94 5.98 11.12
CA LEU A 192 -3.92 7.37 11.58
C LEU A 192 -4.22 8.34 10.43
N ILE A 193 -3.64 8.13 9.26
CA ILE A 193 -3.98 8.92 8.06
C ILE A 193 -5.47 8.78 7.74
N LYS A 194 -6.00 7.56 7.66
CA LYS A 194 -7.42 7.32 7.35
C LYS A 194 -8.37 8.02 8.32
N LEU A 195 -8.07 8.00 9.62
CA LEU A 195 -8.88 8.71 10.61
C LEU A 195 -9.01 10.21 10.32
N ASN A 196 -7.96 10.83 9.79
CA ASN A 196 -7.99 12.24 9.42
C ASN A 196 -8.76 12.53 8.13
N PHE A 197 -9.08 11.51 7.35
CA PHE A 197 -9.90 11.60 6.15
C PHE A 197 -11.32 11.05 6.34
N SER A 198 -11.66 10.50 7.50
CA SER A 198 -12.93 9.80 7.74
C SER A 198 -14.18 10.65 7.53
N SER A 199 -14.07 11.98 7.60
CA SER A 199 -15.17 12.91 7.28
C SER A 199 -15.34 13.16 5.77
N VAL A 200 -14.41 12.67 4.93
CA VAL A 200 -14.32 12.96 3.49
C VAL A 200 -14.35 11.67 2.65
N ILE A 201 -14.04 10.52 3.25
CA ILE A 201 -14.09 9.17 2.67
C ILE A 201 -15.40 8.51 3.10
#